data_0564ad49956eee1d476732e4790f909b
#
_entry.id   0564ad49956eee1d476732e4790f909b
#
_cell.length_a   1.000
_cell.length_b   1.000
_cell.length_c   1.000
_cell.angle_alpha   90.00
_cell.angle_beta   90.00
_cell.angle_gamma   90.00
#
_symmetry.space_group_name_H-M   'P 1'
#
loop_
_entity.id
_entity.type
_entity.pdbx_description
1 polymer ?
#
loop_
_entity_poly.entity_id
_entity_poly.type
_entity_poly.pdbx_seq_one_letter_code
_entity_poly.pdbx_strand_id
1 'polypeptide(L)'
;GAVRLLEGDVIEMATGEGKTLSGAVAAAAYVLQGRDVHVVSVNDFLARRDAEWMGPFYDALGVTVGWITAESTADERRTAYGCDVTYASVNEVGFDVLRDHLVDDVDTLVSPTADVAVVDEADSVLVDEALVPLVLAGSIDQDVSADDVLDAVRSLDAETDWEVDAERRNVFLTDAGAEKLEEALGGIDLYSEEHVGTTLVRVNLTLHAEVLVRRDVDYIVRDGRVQLVNASRGRVAELQRWPDGLQAAVEAKEGLARTETGQVLDTITVQALMGRYRRVCGMTGTALAAGEQL
;
A
#
# COMPACT_ATOMS: atom_id res chain seq x y z
N GLY A 1 0.00 0.63 -35.09
CA GLY A 1 -0.09 0.70 -33.63
C GLY A 1 -1.15 1.69 -33.16
N ALA A 2 -0.88 3.02 -33.28
CA ALA A 2 -1.71 4.08 -32.67
C ALA A 2 -3.22 4.01 -32.99
N VAL A 3 -3.61 3.70 -34.24
CA VAL A 3 -5.05 3.60 -34.63
C VAL A 3 -5.79 2.55 -33.81
N ARG A 4 -5.18 1.38 -33.57
CA ARG A 4 -5.80 0.32 -32.78
C ARG A 4 -5.91 0.72 -31.29
N LEU A 5 -4.92 1.45 -30.76
CA LEU A 5 -4.99 2.00 -29.40
C LEU A 5 -6.17 2.98 -29.26
N LEU A 6 -6.48 3.77 -30.29
CA LEU A 6 -7.67 4.65 -30.30
C LEU A 6 -9.00 3.89 -30.34
N GLU A 7 -9.00 2.66 -30.82
CA GLU A 7 -10.15 1.76 -30.77
C GLU A 7 -10.35 1.10 -29.39
N GLY A 8 -9.34 1.21 -28.51
CA GLY A 8 -9.35 0.64 -27.16
C GLY A 8 -8.72 -0.74 -27.09
N ASP A 9 -7.96 -1.13 -28.10
CA ASP A 9 -7.34 -2.46 -28.14
C ASP A 9 -6.02 -2.51 -27.36
N VAL A 10 -5.66 -3.71 -26.93
CA VAL A 10 -4.29 -4.05 -26.55
C VAL A 10 -3.57 -4.59 -27.79
N ILE A 11 -2.40 -4.04 -28.08
CA ILE A 11 -1.63 -4.40 -29.28
C ILE A 11 -0.30 -5.03 -28.91
N GLU A 12 0.12 -6.00 -29.73
CA GLU A 12 1.47 -6.55 -29.64
C GLU A 12 2.39 -5.84 -30.64
N MET A 13 3.52 -5.38 -30.14
CA MET A 13 4.61 -4.81 -30.93
C MET A 13 5.93 -5.31 -30.36
N ALA A 14 6.76 -5.96 -31.17
CA ALA A 14 8.05 -6.44 -30.71
C ALA A 14 8.96 -5.32 -30.19
N THR A 15 9.91 -5.68 -29.36
CA THR A 15 10.89 -4.72 -28.83
C THR A 15 11.63 -4.03 -29.96
N GLY A 16 11.70 -2.71 -29.94
CA GLY A 16 12.34 -1.89 -30.95
C GLY A 16 11.43 -1.48 -32.14
N GLU A 17 10.17 -1.91 -32.18
CA GLU A 17 9.22 -1.53 -33.24
C GLU A 17 8.51 -0.17 -33.02
N GLY A 18 8.93 0.59 -32.01
CA GLY A 18 8.41 1.94 -31.75
C GLY A 18 7.15 1.98 -30.89
N LYS A 19 7.01 1.08 -29.89
CA LYS A 19 5.92 1.11 -28.89
C LYS A 19 5.74 2.50 -28.30
N THR A 20 6.79 3.08 -27.74
CA THR A 20 6.76 4.40 -27.08
C THR A 20 6.19 5.48 -28.01
N LEU A 21 6.62 5.53 -29.27
CA LEU A 21 6.09 6.48 -30.24
C LEU A 21 4.62 6.20 -30.59
N SER A 22 4.24 4.93 -30.73
CA SER A 22 2.84 4.56 -31.01
C SER A 22 1.91 4.96 -29.86
N GLY A 23 2.36 4.78 -28.62
CA GLY A 23 1.66 5.22 -27.40
C GLY A 23 1.54 6.75 -27.34
N ALA A 24 2.64 7.47 -27.59
CA ALA A 24 2.63 8.93 -27.59
C ALA A 24 1.69 9.51 -28.67
N VAL A 25 1.68 8.93 -29.87
CA VAL A 25 0.75 9.33 -30.96
C VAL A 25 -0.71 9.06 -30.55
N ALA A 26 -1.00 7.94 -29.92
CA ALA A 26 -2.34 7.64 -29.44
C ALA A 26 -2.76 8.60 -28.31
N ALA A 27 -1.88 8.87 -27.34
CA ALA A 27 -2.13 9.81 -26.25
C ALA A 27 -2.42 11.23 -26.80
N ALA A 28 -1.57 11.74 -27.69
CA ALA A 28 -1.81 13.04 -28.34
C ALA A 28 -3.15 13.08 -29.10
N ALA A 29 -3.50 12.00 -29.78
CA ALA A 29 -4.78 11.93 -30.51
C ALA A 29 -6.00 11.92 -29.57
N TYR A 30 -5.90 11.33 -28.37
CA TYR A 30 -6.93 11.44 -27.33
C TYR A 30 -7.01 12.86 -26.78
N VAL A 31 -5.89 13.53 -26.52
CA VAL A 31 -5.86 14.93 -26.07
C VAL A 31 -6.53 15.85 -27.10
N LEU A 32 -6.25 15.67 -28.39
CA LEU A 32 -6.91 16.42 -29.47
C LEU A 32 -8.42 16.17 -29.57
N GLN A 33 -8.94 15.12 -28.94
CA GLN A 33 -10.35 14.83 -28.75
C GLN A 33 -10.92 15.42 -27.44
N GLY A 34 -10.10 16.20 -26.70
CA GLY A 34 -10.48 16.82 -25.42
C GLY A 34 -10.53 15.84 -24.25
N ARG A 35 -9.61 14.86 -24.21
CA ARG A 35 -9.51 13.87 -23.14
C ARG A 35 -8.17 13.98 -22.45
N ASP A 36 -8.19 13.90 -21.12
CA ASP A 36 -6.99 13.78 -20.32
C ASP A 36 -6.47 12.34 -20.33
N VAL A 37 -5.16 12.18 -20.43
CA VAL A 37 -4.52 10.87 -20.65
C VAL A 37 -3.46 10.58 -19.60
N HIS A 38 -3.53 9.42 -18.97
CA HIS A 38 -2.42 8.84 -18.26
C HIS A 38 -1.73 7.79 -19.13
N VAL A 39 -0.40 7.91 -19.29
CA VAL A 39 0.45 6.86 -19.86
C VAL A 39 1.06 6.09 -18.67
N VAL A 40 0.56 4.87 -18.49
CA VAL A 40 0.89 4.04 -17.34
C VAL A 40 1.97 3.05 -17.69
N SER A 41 3.08 3.07 -16.94
CA SER A 41 4.23 2.19 -17.11
C SER A 41 4.40 1.26 -15.90
N VAL A 42 5.25 0.24 -16.03
CA VAL A 42 5.58 -0.69 -14.92
C VAL A 42 6.48 -0.06 -13.86
N ASN A 43 7.23 1.00 -14.16
CA ASN A 43 8.11 1.67 -13.19
C ASN A 43 8.36 3.14 -13.54
N ASP A 44 8.84 3.88 -12.54
CA ASP A 44 9.09 5.33 -12.60
C ASP A 44 10.18 5.72 -13.59
N PHE A 45 11.22 4.88 -13.75
CA PHE A 45 12.30 5.15 -14.68
C PHE A 45 11.80 5.20 -16.13
N LEU A 46 10.95 4.23 -16.50
CA LEU A 46 10.35 4.20 -17.85
C LEU A 46 9.38 5.36 -18.04
N ALA A 47 8.54 5.63 -17.06
CA ALA A 47 7.59 6.75 -17.12
C ALA A 47 8.29 8.08 -17.37
N ARG A 48 9.30 8.39 -16.55
CA ARG A 48 10.08 9.62 -16.71
C ARG A 48 10.85 9.67 -18.03
N ARG A 49 11.57 8.59 -18.37
CA ARG A 49 12.35 8.53 -19.63
C ARG A 49 11.49 8.80 -20.85
N ASP A 50 10.30 8.17 -20.92
CA ASP A 50 9.42 8.25 -22.07
C ASP A 50 8.71 9.61 -22.15
N ALA A 51 8.36 10.21 -21.01
CA ALA A 51 7.87 11.58 -20.96
C ALA A 51 8.88 12.59 -21.47
N GLU A 52 10.13 12.51 -20.99
CA GLU A 52 11.22 13.38 -21.42
C GLU A 52 11.56 13.16 -22.90
N TRP A 53 11.57 11.93 -23.37
CA TRP A 53 11.89 11.60 -24.78
C TRP A 53 10.80 12.05 -25.75
N MET A 54 9.52 11.92 -25.37
CA MET A 54 8.39 12.34 -26.20
C MET A 54 8.01 13.80 -26.01
N GLY A 55 8.59 14.52 -25.05
CA GLY A 55 8.33 15.93 -24.78
C GLY A 55 8.37 16.80 -26.06
N PRO A 56 9.44 16.77 -26.88
CA PRO A 56 9.50 17.55 -28.12
C PRO A 56 8.38 17.23 -29.12
N PHE A 57 7.88 15.98 -29.14
CA PHE A 57 6.74 15.59 -29.96
C PHE A 57 5.45 16.23 -29.47
N TYR A 58 5.19 16.21 -28.18
CA TYR A 58 4.02 16.84 -27.58
C TYR A 58 4.06 18.36 -27.71
N ASP A 59 5.21 18.98 -27.46
CA ASP A 59 5.40 20.41 -27.62
C ASP A 59 5.08 20.90 -29.06
N ALA A 60 5.48 20.12 -30.08
CA ALA A 60 5.17 20.42 -31.45
C ALA A 60 3.68 20.40 -31.79
N LEU A 61 2.88 19.71 -30.97
CA LEU A 61 1.42 19.61 -31.09
C LEU A 61 0.67 20.56 -30.14
N GLY A 62 1.40 21.31 -29.28
CA GLY A 62 0.82 22.16 -28.25
C GLY A 62 0.17 21.38 -27.12
N VAL A 63 0.60 20.13 -26.88
CA VAL A 63 0.14 19.24 -25.83
C VAL A 63 1.10 19.35 -24.64
N THR A 64 0.57 19.56 -23.44
CA THR A 64 1.37 19.60 -22.21
C THR A 64 1.62 18.19 -21.70
N VAL A 65 2.85 17.94 -21.19
CA VAL A 65 3.23 16.63 -20.65
C VAL A 65 3.90 16.78 -19.29
N GLY A 66 3.50 15.95 -18.34
CA GLY A 66 4.11 15.81 -17.03
C GLY A 66 4.48 14.36 -16.73
N TRP A 67 5.27 14.16 -15.68
CA TRP A 67 5.60 12.83 -15.19
C TRP A 67 5.69 12.82 -13.67
N ILE A 68 5.46 11.64 -13.09
CA ILE A 68 5.44 11.41 -11.65
C ILE A 68 6.36 10.23 -11.33
N THR A 69 7.10 10.36 -10.23
CA THR A 69 7.91 9.31 -9.63
C THR A 69 7.69 9.28 -8.11
N ALA A 70 8.23 8.27 -7.43
CA ALA A 70 8.18 8.17 -5.97
C ALA A 70 8.78 9.38 -5.24
N GLU A 71 9.73 10.08 -5.88
CA GLU A 71 10.40 11.27 -5.33
C GLU A 71 9.59 12.56 -5.52
N SER A 72 8.52 12.53 -6.33
CA SER A 72 7.72 13.73 -6.63
C SER A 72 6.94 14.20 -5.40
N THR A 73 7.06 15.48 -5.09
CA THR A 73 6.28 16.16 -4.04
C THR A 73 4.80 16.29 -4.44
N ALA A 74 3.93 16.59 -3.47
CA ALA A 74 2.49 16.79 -3.74
C ALA A 74 2.23 17.91 -4.76
N ASP A 75 3.01 19.00 -4.72
CA ASP A 75 2.86 20.11 -5.67
C ASP A 75 3.32 19.74 -7.09
N GLU A 76 4.40 18.97 -7.20
CA GLU A 76 4.87 18.44 -8.48
C GLU A 76 3.87 17.45 -9.07
N ARG A 77 3.24 16.59 -8.22
CA ARG A 77 2.18 15.67 -8.63
C ARG A 77 0.97 16.44 -9.15
N ARG A 78 0.47 17.44 -8.43
CA ARG A 78 -0.63 18.32 -8.88
C ARG A 78 -0.30 18.98 -10.22
N THR A 79 0.93 19.48 -10.37
CA THR A 79 1.36 20.08 -11.63
C THR A 79 1.38 19.09 -12.77
N ALA A 80 1.89 17.87 -12.54
CA ALA A 80 1.94 16.82 -13.54
C ALA A 80 0.56 16.32 -13.95
N TYR A 81 -0.35 16.08 -12.99
CA TYR A 81 -1.73 15.70 -13.27
C TYR A 81 -2.55 16.81 -13.93
N GLY A 82 -2.13 18.07 -13.81
CA GLY A 82 -2.71 19.20 -14.53
C GLY A 82 -2.26 19.33 -16.00
N CYS A 83 -1.37 18.45 -16.49
CA CYS A 83 -0.98 18.38 -17.89
C CYS A 83 -2.00 17.55 -18.69
N ASP A 84 -2.05 17.75 -20.02
CA ASP A 84 -2.89 16.98 -20.95
C ASP A 84 -2.50 15.48 -20.96
N VAL A 85 -1.20 15.18 -20.79
CA VAL A 85 -0.65 13.84 -20.71
C VAL A 85 0.22 13.71 -19.46
N THR A 86 -0.09 12.72 -18.60
CA THR A 86 0.73 12.42 -17.42
C THR A 86 1.32 11.02 -17.54
N TYR A 87 2.64 10.93 -17.43
CA TYR A 87 3.35 9.66 -17.35
C TYR A 87 3.59 9.27 -15.90
N ALA A 88 3.22 8.06 -15.51
CA ALA A 88 3.46 7.54 -14.17
C ALA A 88 3.56 6.01 -14.18
N SER A 89 4.18 5.43 -13.15
CA SER A 89 4.05 3.98 -12.92
C SER A 89 2.65 3.66 -12.38
N VAL A 90 2.20 2.43 -12.60
CA VAL A 90 0.92 1.95 -12.07
C VAL A 90 0.84 2.09 -10.55
N ASN A 91 1.97 1.88 -9.86
CA ASN A 91 2.08 2.00 -8.42
C ASN A 91 1.88 3.45 -7.95
N GLU A 92 2.53 4.42 -8.60
CA GLU A 92 2.41 5.83 -8.22
C GLU A 92 0.99 6.35 -8.41
N VAL A 93 0.34 6.03 -9.53
CA VAL A 93 -1.07 6.39 -9.75
C VAL A 93 -1.97 5.76 -8.69
N GLY A 94 -1.75 4.47 -8.39
CA GLY A 94 -2.55 3.76 -7.39
C GLY A 94 -2.36 4.32 -5.98
N PHE A 95 -1.11 4.62 -5.58
CA PHE A 95 -0.84 5.24 -4.28
C PHE A 95 -1.38 6.67 -4.18
N ASP A 96 -1.37 7.44 -5.26
CA ASP A 96 -1.98 8.77 -5.27
C ASP A 96 -3.49 8.69 -5.08
N VAL A 97 -4.17 7.74 -5.73
CA VAL A 97 -5.59 7.47 -5.51
C VAL A 97 -5.87 7.10 -4.05
N LEU A 98 -5.06 6.22 -3.46
CA LEU A 98 -5.21 5.82 -2.06
C LEU A 98 -4.97 6.98 -1.08
N ARG A 99 -3.96 7.83 -1.35
CA ARG A 99 -3.70 9.03 -0.54
C ARG A 99 -4.86 10.02 -0.62
N ASP A 100 -5.40 10.25 -1.81
CA ASP A 100 -6.53 11.14 -2.02
C ASP A 100 -7.81 10.66 -1.31
N HIS A 101 -7.99 9.34 -1.10
CA HIS A 101 -9.10 8.82 -0.29
C HIS A 101 -9.00 9.18 1.19
N LEU A 102 -7.82 9.47 1.70
CA LEU A 102 -7.59 9.84 3.11
C LEU A 102 -7.61 11.34 3.36
N VAL A 103 -7.81 12.13 2.34
CA VAL A 103 -7.77 13.59 2.43
C VAL A 103 -9.17 14.14 2.66
N ASP A 104 -9.33 14.96 3.70
CA ASP A 104 -10.60 15.62 4.05
C ASP A 104 -10.82 16.93 3.26
N ASP A 105 -9.75 17.51 2.69
CA ASP A 105 -9.79 18.78 1.96
C ASP A 105 -9.55 18.57 0.47
N VAL A 106 -10.55 18.88 -0.35
CA VAL A 106 -10.52 18.74 -1.81
C VAL A 106 -9.37 19.53 -2.45
N ASP A 107 -8.95 20.65 -1.85
CA ASP A 107 -7.87 21.48 -2.38
C ASP A 107 -6.49 20.83 -2.23
N THR A 108 -6.40 19.76 -1.45
CA THR A 108 -5.15 19.01 -1.23
C THR A 108 -5.02 17.76 -2.10
N LEU A 109 -6.04 17.37 -2.84
CA LEU A 109 -6.01 16.25 -3.79
C LEU A 109 -4.92 16.44 -4.84
N VAL A 110 -4.28 15.35 -5.25
CA VAL A 110 -3.19 15.35 -6.23
C VAL A 110 -3.55 14.67 -7.55
N SER A 111 -4.50 13.72 -7.53
CA SER A 111 -4.85 12.88 -8.68
C SER A 111 -6.18 13.29 -9.30
N PRO A 112 -6.18 14.07 -10.38
CA PRO A 112 -7.41 14.33 -11.12
C PRO A 112 -7.92 13.05 -11.80
N THR A 113 -9.20 13.05 -12.14
CA THR A 113 -9.81 11.95 -12.89
C THR A 113 -9.40 12.05 -14.36
N ALA A 114 -8.58 11.12 -14.84
CA ALA A 114 -8.27 11.02 -16.26
C ALA A 114 -9.31 10.19 -17.02
N ASP A 115 -9.53 10.53 -18.29
CA ASP A 115 -10.45 9.79 -19.16
C ASP A 115 -9.85 8.49 -19.69
N VAL A 116 -8.57 8.50 -20.02
CA VAL A 116 -7.90 7.42 -20.76
C VAL A 116 -6.63 6.95 -20.07
N ALA A 117 -6.44 5.65 -19.97
CA ALA A 117 -5.17 5.03 -19.66
C ALA A 117 -4.59 4.37 -20.91
N VAL A 118 -3.38 4.76 -21.29
CA VAL A 118 -2.53 4.09 -22.29
C VAL A 118 -1.49 3.30 -21.52
N VAL A 119 -1.59 1.99 -21.50
CA VAL A 119 -0.73 1.12 -20.69
C VAL A 119 0.43 0.58 -21.50
N ASP A 120 1.66 0.86 -21.06
CA ASP A 120 2.86 0.23 -21.60
C ASP A 120 3.19 -1.05 -20.82
N GLU A 121 3.68 -2.06 -21.50
CA GLU A 121 3.84 -3.45 -21.03
C GLU A 121 2.53 -3.98 -20.41
N ALA A 122 1.47 -3.93 -21.22
CA ALA A 122 0.09 -4.20 -20.80
C ALA A 122 -0.12 -5.61 -20.24
N ASP A 123 0.62 -6.61 -20.67
CA ASP A 123 0.60 -7.96 -20.11
C ASP A 123 1.03 -7.97 -18.62
N SER A 124 2.12 -7.29 -18.29
CA SER A 124 2.57 -7.18 -16.91
C SER A 124 1.55 -6.43 -16.04
N VAL A 125 1.09 -5.27 -16.49
CA VAL A 125 0.19 -4.41 -15.70
C VAL A 125 -1.23 -4.96 -15.62
N LEU A 126 -1.80 -5.41 -16.75
CA LEU A 126 -3.23 -5.78 -16.82
C LEU A 126 -3.50 -7.26 -16.54
N VAL A 127 -2.46 -8.11 -16.56
CA VAL A 127 -2.60 -9.55 -16.34
C VAL A 127 -1.82 -9.98 -15.11
N ASP A 128 -0.48 -9.85 -15.11
CA ASP A 128 0.36 -10.38 -14.03
C ASP A 128 0.10 -9.68 -12.71
N GLU A 129 -0.06 -8.35 -12.72
CA GLU A 129 -0.29 -7.53 -11.53
C GLU A 129 -1.76 -7.18 -11.29
N ALA A 130 -2.68 -7.60 -12.16
CA ALA A 130 -4.09 -7.16 -12.13
C ALA A 130 -4.77 -7.32 -10.76
N LEU A 131 -4.52 -8.43 -10.07
CA LEU A 131 -5.11 -8.76 -8.77
C LEU A 131 -4.18 -8.45 -7.58
N VAL A 132 -2.98 -7.93 -7.84
CA VAL A 132 -2.06 -7.52 -6.77
C VAL A 132 -2.62 -6.27 -6.10
N PRO A 133 -2.87 -6.30 -4.78
CA PRO A 133 -3.33 -5.12 -4.07
C PRO A 133 -2.18 -4.15 -3.83
N LEU A 134 -2.37 -2.90 -4.18
CA LEU A 134 -1.60 -1.79 -3.64
C LEU A 134 -2.15 -1.48 -2.25
N VAL A 135 -1.29 -1.46 -1.26
CA VAL A 135 -1.67 -1.29 0.14
C VAL A 135 -1.03 -0.02 0.68
N LEU A 136 -1.84 0.94 1.07
CA LEU A 136 -1.37 2.11 1.80
C LEU A 136 -1.41 1.80 3.29
N ALA A 137 -0.23 1.77 3.91
CA ALA A 137 -0.09 1.57 5.33
C ALA A 137 0.38 2.88 5.99
N GLY A 138 -0.14 3.17 7.16
CA GLY A 138 0.23 4.34 7.94
C GLY A 138 0.14 4.06 9.44
N SER A 139 0.74 4.91 10.25
CA SER A 139 0.52 4.95 11.68
C SER A 139 -0.66 5.90 11.95
N ILE A 140 -1.67 5.43 12.64
CA ILE A 140 -2.70 6.33 13.20
C ILE A 140 -2.16 6.80 14.55
N ASP A 141 -2.08 8.11 14.76
CA ASP A 141 -1.87 8.69 16.09
C ASP A 141 -3.01 8.19 16.98
N GLN A 142 -2.67 7.46 18.03
CA GLN A 142 -3.64 6.91 18.98
C GLN A 142 -3.48 7.65 20.30
N ASP A 143 -4.59 7.99 20.93
CA ASP A 143 -4.67 8.73 22.19
C ASP A 143 -3.95 8.03 23.36
N VAL A 144 -3.79 6.70 23.29
CA VAL A 144 -3.08 5.91 24.31
C VAL A 144 -1.75 5.43 23.77
N SER A 145 -0.65 5.78 24.46
CA SER A 145 0.68 5.34 24.03
C SER A 145 0.84 3.82 24.21
N ALA A 146 1.67 3.22 23.37
CA ALA A 146 1.92 1.79 23.49
C ALA A 146 2.80 1.45 24.71
N ASP A 147 3.51 2.43 25.30
CA ASP A 147 4.24 2.26 26.56
C ASP A 147 3.26 2.22 27.72
N ASP A 148 2.23 3.08 27.72
CA ASP A 148 1.18 3.08 28.76
C ASP A 148 0.42 1.74 28.72
N VAL A 149 0.11 1.20 27.55
CA VAL A 149 -0.53 -0.12 27.42
C VAL A 149 0.37 -1.24 27.94
N LEU A 150 1.68 -1.20 27.64
CA LEU A 150 2.63 -2.20 28.13
C LEU A 150 2.73 -2.16 29.66
N ASP A 151 2.85 -0.97 30.24
CA ASP A 151 2.95 -0.80 31.69
C ASP A 151 1.65 -1.24 32.39
N ALA A 152 0.49 -0.89 31.82
CA ALA A 152 -0.81 -1.33 32.31
C ALA A 152 -0.95 -2.86 32.27
N VAL A 153 -0.62 -3.51 31.16
CA VAL A 153 -0.65 -4.98 31.03
C VAL A 153 0.31 -5.66 32.02
N ARG A 154 1.48 -5.11 32.25
CA ARG A 154 2.44 -5.63 33.24
C ARG A 154 1.98 -5.49 34.69
N SER A 155 1.04 -4.59 34.97
CA SER A 155 0.45 -4.44 36.28
C SER A 155 -0.61 -5.49 36.62
N LEU A 156 -1.03 -6.30 35.63
CA LEU A 156 -2.04 -7.34 35.82
C LEU A 156 -1.51 -8.54 36.65
N ASP A 157 -2.40 -9.11 37.47
CA ASP A 157 -2.11 -10.30 38.26
C ASP A 157 -2.49 -11.58 37.47
N ALA A 158 -1.54 -12.51 37.38
CA ALA A 158 -1.70 -13.75 36.64
C ALA A 158 -2.80 -14.68 37.19
N GLU A 159 -3.22 -14.53 38.46
CA GLU A 159 -4.19 -15.41 39.09
C GLU A 159 -5.65 -14.94 38.93
N THR A 160 -5.84 -13.63 38.68
CA THR A 160 -7.17 -13.00 38.72
C THR A 160 -7.54 -12.20 37.47
N ASP A 161 -6.56 -11.64 36.78
CA ASP A 161 -6.83 -10.60 35.79
C ASP A 161 -6.86 -11.14 34.34
N TRP A 162 -6.32 -12.34 34.10
CA TRP A 162 -6.36 -13.00 32.80
C TRP A 162 -6.32 -14.53 32.91
N GLU A 163 -6.80 -15.22 31.88
CA GLU A 163 -6.83 -16.68 31.79
C GLU A 163 -6.19 -17.15 30.49
N VAL A 164 -5.57 -18.33 30.52
CA VAL A 164 -4.98 -18.97 29.32
C VAL A 164 -5.79 -20.23 29.02
N ASP A 165 -6.06 -20.46 27.72
CA ASP A 165 -6.74 -21.69 27.30
C ASP A 165 -5.93 -22.97 27.65
N ALA A 166 -6.60 -24.12 27.67
CA ALA A 166 -5.99 -25.39 28.03
C ALA A 166 -4.82 -25.79 27.13
N GLU A 167 -4.79 -25.29 25.88
CA GLU A 167 -3.76 -25.56 24.90
C GLU A 167 -2.63 -24.51 24.90
N ARG A 168 -2.75 -23.47 25.73
CA ARG A 168 -1.84 -22.32 25.84
C ARG A 168 -1.60 -21.61 24.51
N ARG A 169 -2.65 -21.46 23.72
CA ARG A 169 -2.62 -20.74 22.42
C ARG A 169 -3.21 -19.36 22.50
N ASN A 170 -4.14 -19.16 23.43
CA ASN A 170 -4.82 -17.88 23.61
C ASN A 170 -4.80 -17.46 25.07
N VAL A 171 -4.78 -16.15 25.28
CA VAL A 171 -4.94 -15.51 26.59
C VAL A 171 -6.10 -14.55 26.52
N PHE A 172 -6.91 -14.52 27.58
CA PHE A 172 -8.12 -13.72 27.67
C PHE A 172 -8.10 -12.89 28.95
N LEU A 173 -8.50 -11.63 28.86
CA LEU A 173 -8.78 -10.83 30.05
C LEU A 173 -10.02 -11.34 30.76
N THR A 174 -9.98 -11.33 32.09
CA THR A 174 -11.19 -11.45 32.92
C THR A 174 -11.87 -10.09 33.05
N ASP A 175 -13.10 -10.07 33.55
CA ASP A 175 -13.80 -8.81 33.85
C ASP A 175 -13.00 -7.95 34.83
N ALA A 176 -12.37 -8.55 35.85
CA ALA A 176 -11.51 -7.84 36.78
C ALA A 176 -10.25 -7.25 36.13
N GLY A 177 -9.65 -7.98 35.20
CA GLY A 177 -8.50 -7.50 34.42
C GLY A 177 -8.87 -6.35 33.50
N ALA A 178 -10.04 -6.41 32.88
CA ALA A 178 -10.53 -5.33 32.04
C ALA A 178 -10.78 -4.05 32.86
N GLU A 179 -11.49 -4.12 33.99
CA GLU A 179 -11.73 -2.98 34.89
C GLU A 179 -10.40 -2.33 35.33
N LYS A 180 -9.41 -3.15 35.71
CA LYS A 180 -8.11 -2.67 36.15
C LYS A 180 -7.32 -1.98 35.05
N LEU A 181 -7.39 -2.48 33.80
CA LEU A 181 -6.78 -1.84 32.65
C LEU A 181 -7.47 -0.52 32.29
N GLU A 182 -8.79 -0.48 32.33
CA GLU A 182 -9.56 0.75 32.09
C GLU A 182 -9.17 1.85 33.07
N GLU A 183 -9.03 1.52 34.36
CA GLU A 183 -8.55 2.46 35.38
C GLU A 183 -7.10 2.90 35.09
N ALA A 184 -6.20 1.97 34.79
CA ALA A 184 -4.79 2.25 34.53
C ALA A 184 -4.58 3.10 33.28
N LEU A 185 -5.45 2.98 32.29
CA LEU A 185 -5.41 3.74 31.03
C LEU A 185 -6.21 5.05 31.09
N GLY A 186 -6.53 5.55 32.28
CA GLY A 186 -7.15 6.86 32.47
C GLY A 186 -8.67 6.85 32.52
N GLY A 187 -9.29 5.70 32.80
CA GLY A 187 -10.73 5.54 32.92
C GLY A 187 -11.46 5.44 31.59
N ILE A 188 -10.80 4.91 30.57
CA ILE A 188 -11.41 4.64 29.26
C ILE A 188 -12.29 3.39 29.34
N ASP A 189 -13.33 3.30 28.47
CA ASP A 189 -14.10 2.10 28.24
C ASP A 189 -13.48 1.32 27.06
N LEU A 190 -12.79 0.20 27.34
CA LEU A 190 -12.10 -0.62 26.34
C LEU A 190 -13.05 -1.21 25.29
N TYR A 191 -14.32 -1.41 25.63
CA TYR A 191 -15.32 -2.01 24.76
C TYR A 191 -16.17 -0.99 24.01
N SER A 192 -15.92 0.30 24.18
CA SER A 192 -16.57 1.36 23.40
C SER A 192 -16.23 1.27 21.90
N GLU A 193 -17.07 1.86 21.03
CA GLU A 193 -16.81 1.91 19.57
C GLU A 193 -15.47 2.58 19.24
N GLU A 194 -15.02 3.52 20.07
CA GLU A 194 -13.76 4.25 19.92
C GLU A 194 -12.53 3.36 20.19
N HIS A 195 -12.59 2.50 21.20
CA HIS A 195 -11.44 1.75 21.70
C HIS A 195 -11.41 0.28 21.30
N VAL A 196 -12.55 -0.32 20.92
CA VAL A 196 -12.64 -1.76 20.60
C VAL A 196 -11.75 -2.16 19.41
N GLY A 197 -11.64 -1.31 18.40
CA GLY A 197 -10.82 -1.55 17.20
C GLY A 197 -9.36 -1.11 17.32
N THR A 198 -9.00 -0.42 18.37
CA THR A 198 -7.70 0.23 18.55
C THR A 198 -7.01 -0.19 19.84
N THR A 199 -7.39 0.40 20.97
CA THR A 199 -6.77 0.19 22.28
C THR A 199 -6.97 -1.25 22.77
N LEU A 200 -8.17 -1.83 22.66
CA LEU A 200 -8.44 -3.21 23.07
C LEU A 200 -7.62 -4.22 22.25
N VAL A 201 -7.49 -4.02 20.95
CA VAL A 201 -6.64 -4.87 20.08
C VAL A 201 -5.19 -4.81 20.54
N ARG A 202 -4.69 -3.61 20.85
CA ARG A 202 -3.32 -3.43 21.35
C ARG A 202 -3.11 -4.08 22.72
N VAL A 203 -4.05 -3.93 23.63
CA VAL A 203 -4.04 -4.61 24.93
C VAL A 203 -3.94 -6.12 24.75
N ASN A 204 -4.79 -6.70 23.90
CA ASN A 204 -4.80 -8.14 23.64
C ASN A 204 -3.48 -8.63 23.02
N LEU A 205 -2.92 -7.89 22.08
CA LEU A 205 -1.63 -8.22 21.46
C LEU A 205 -0.47 -8.11 22.46
N THR A 206 -0.49 -7.09 23.33
CA THR A 206 0.52 -6.91 24.38
C THR A 206 0.42 -8.02 25.42
N LEU A 207 -0.78 -8.35 25.87
CA LEU A 207 -1.02 -9.45 26.78
C LEU A 207 -0.58 -10.79 26.17
N HIS A 208 -0.90 -11.05 24.92
CA HIS A 208 -0.43 -12.23 24.18
C HIS A 208 1.10 -12.29 24.11
N ALA A 209 1.75 -11.18 23.78
CA ALA A 209 3.21 -11.08 23.72
C ALA A 209 3.87 -11.35 25.09
N GLU A 210 3.33 -10.78 26.17
CA GLU A 210 3.87 -10.95 27.52
C GLU A 210 3.69 -12.38 28.05
N VAL A 211 2.53 -12.99 27.84
CA VAL A 211 2.15 -14.26 28.48
C VAL A 211 2.54 -15.48 27.64
N LEU A 212 2.36 -15.42 26.31
CA LEU A 212 2.49 -16.60 25.45
C LEU A 212 3.75 -16.64 24.61
N VAL A 213 4.28 -15.48 24.19
CA VAL A 213 5.43 -15.43 23.30
C VAL A 213 6.74 -15.42 24.12
N ARG A 214 7.59 -16.43 23.93
CA ARG A 214 8.78 -16.66 24.76
C ARG A 214 10.06 -16.38 24.00
N ARG A 215 10.92 -15.57 24.61
CA ARG A 215 12.29 -15.35 24.14
C ARG A 215 13.08 -16.65 24.10
N ASP A 216 13.95 -16.81 23.13
CA ASP A 216 14.82 -17.96 22.86
C ASP A 216 14.08 -19.26 22.50
N VAL A 217 12.73 -19.19 22.36
CA VAL A 217 11.87 -20.28 21.91
C VAL A 217 11.13 -19.87 20.64
N ASP A 218 10.36 -18.79 20.72
CA ASP A 218 9.52 -18.30 19.62
C ASP A 218 10.26 -17.22 18.80
N TYR A 219 11.17 -16.49 19.46
CA TYR A 219 12.01 -15.45 18.82
C TYR A 219 13.36 -15.31 19.54
N ILE A 220 14.30 -14.65 18.87
CA ILE A 220 15.56 -14.17 19.46
C ILE A 220 15.67 -12.65 19.23
N VAL A 221 16.47 -12.00 20.08
CA VAL A 221 16.88 -10.60 19.88
C VAL A 221 18.31 -10.59 19.38
N ARG A 222 18.53 -10.08 18.19
CA ARG A 222 19.85 -9.97 17.57
C ARG A 222 19.99 -8.63 16.87
N ASP A 223 21.11 -7.95 17.09
CA ASP A 223 21.43 -6.64 16.49
C ASP A 223 20.31 -5.59 16.73
N GLY A 224 19.69 -5.60 17.94
CA GLY A 224 18.61 -4.69 18.30
C GLY A 224 17.28 -4.96 17.60
N ARG A 225 17.08 -6.16 17.04
CA ARG A 225 15.86 -6.56 16.33
C ARG A 225 15.33 -7.90 16.81
N VAL A 226 14.02 -8.01 16.83
CA VAL A 226 13.34 -9.30 17.07
C VAL A 226 13.34 -10.10 15.77
N GLN A 227 13.78 -11.35 15.85
CA GLN A 227 13.79 -12.30 14.73
C GLN A 227 13.07 -13.58 15.13
N LEU A 228 12.11 -14.01 14.32
CA LEU A 228 11.33 -15.23 14.56
C LEU A 228 12.20 -16.49 14.48
N VAL A 229 11.91 -17.43 15.37
CA VAL A 229 12.44 -18.79 15.28
C VAL A 229 11.36 -19.69 14.66
N ASN A 230 11.68 -20.30 13.53
CA ASN A 230 10.79 -21.29 12.94
C ASN A 230 10.85 -22.57 13.78
N ALA A 231 9.78 -22.83 14.53
CA ALA A 231 9.68 -23.94 15.47
C ALA A 231 9.89 -25.32 14.81
N SER A 232 9.51 -25.49 13.53
CA SER A 232 9.67 -26.76 12.81
C SER A 232 11.07 -27.02 12.28
N ARG A 233 11.91 -25.98 12.14
CA ARG A 233 13.27 -26.07 11.57
C ARG A 233 14.37 -25.64 12.52
N GLY A 234 14.05 -25.07 13.68
CA GLY A 234 15.02 -24.54 14.64
C GLY A 234 15.96 -23.48 14.07
N ARG A 235 15.54 -22.78 13.01
CA ARG A 235 16.34 -21.76 12.33
C ARG A 235 15.64 -20.42 12.39
N VAL A 236 16.46 -19.35 12.47
CA VAL A 236 15.95 -17.97 12.39
C VAL A 236 15.37 -17.72 11.01
N ALA A 237 14.17 -17.19 10.97
CA ALA A 237 13.48 -16.82 9.75
C ALA A 237 13.70 -15.32 9.48
N GLU A 238 14.80 -14.96 8.82
CA GLU A 238 15.26 -13.57 8.67
C GLU A 238 14.27 -12.64 7.95
N LEU A 239 13.36 -13.20 7.16
CA LEU A 239 12.37 -12.44 6.37
C LEU A 239 10.91 -12.62 6.85
N GLN A 240 10.68 -13.37 7.93
CA GLN A 240 9.35 -13.55 8.49
C GLN A 240 9.12 -12.63 9.68
N ARG A 241 7.92 -12.07 9.77
CA ARG A 241 7.44 -11.25 10.87
C ARG A 241 6.09 -11.76 11.34
N TRP A 242 5.76 -11.51 12.61
CA TRP A 242 4.40 -11.74 13.07
C TRP A 242 3.43 -10.76 12.40
N PRO A 243 2.24 -11.24 12.03
CA PRO A 243 1.18 -10.36 11.52
C PRO A 243 0.54 -9.52 12.63
N ASP A 244 -0.28 -8.58 12.23
CA ASP A 244 -1.31 -7.91 13.03
C ASP A 244 -0.84 -7.21 14.32
N GLY A 245 0.36 -6.61 14.31
CA GLY A 245 0.86 -5.81 15.45
C GLY A 245 1.57 -6.61 16.53
N LEU A 246 1.57 -7.94 16.50
CA LEU A 246 2.26 -8.77 17.49
C LEU A 246 3.78 -8.53 17.47
N GLN A 247 4.36 -8.26 16.32
CA GLN A 247 5.77 -7.90 16.20
C GLN A 247 6.12 -6.66 17.05
N ALA A 248 5.31 -5.60 16.93
CA ALA A 248 5.51 -4.37 17.70
C ALA A 248 5.31 -4.57 19.21
N ALA A 249 4.37 -5.43 19.60
CA ALA A 249 4.14 -5.79 21.00
C ALA A 249 5.36 -6.53 21.59
N VAL A 250 5.98 -7.45 20.84
CA VAL A 250 7.19 -8.16 21.27
C VAL A 250 8.40 -7.22 21.30
N GLU A 251 8.54 -6.31 20.33
CA GLU A 251 9.59 -5.29 20.35
C GLU A 251 9.46 -4.35 21.56
N ALA A 252 8.23 -3.95 21.92
CA ALA A 252 7.95 -3.18 23.12
C ALA A 252 8.31 -3.97 24.38
N LYS A 253 7.93 -5.26 24.45
CA LYS A 253 8.29 -6.18 25.56
C LYS A 253 9.80 -6.23 25.80
N GLU A 254 10.61 -6.20 24.74
CA GLU A 254 12.07 -6.24 24.79
C GLU A 254 12.72 -4.85 24.93
N GLY A 255 11.92 -3.78 25.01
CA GLY A 255 12.44 -2.40 25.09
C GLY A 255 13.20 -1.96 23.85
N LEU A 256 12.85 -2.51 22.69
CA LEU A 256 13.46 -2.17 21.40
C LEU A 256 12.69 -1.06 20.69
N ALA A 257 13.38 -0.40 19.74
CA ALA A 257 12.68 0.51 18.83
C ALA A 257 11.63 -0.29 18.05
N ARG A 258 10.38 0.16 18.14
CA ARG A 258 9.24 -0.52 17.50
C ARG A 258 9.33 -0.40 16.00
N THR A 259 9.11 -1.49 15.31
CA THR A 259 8.75 -1.43 13.90
C THR A 259 7.33 -0.86 13.87
N GLU A 260 7.15 0.31 13.27
CA GLU A 260 5.81 0.88 13.08
C GLU A 260 4.94 -0.17 12.41
N THR A 261 3.89 -0.57 13.09
CA THR A 261 2.89 -1.47 12.53
C THR A 261 2.02 -0.61 11.65
N GLY A 262 2.29 -0.63 10.35
CA GLY A 262 1.43 0.05 9.41
C GLY A 262 0.04 -0.57 9.48
N GLN A 263 -0.92 0.16 10.04
CA GLN A 263 -2.31 -0.18 9.83
C GLN A 263 -2.60 0.00 8.35
N VAL A 264 -3.28 -0.96 7.74
CA VAL A 264 -3.77 -0.80 6.37
C VAL A 264 -4.83 0.29 6.39
N LEU A 265 -4.50 1.44 5.82
CA LEU A 265 -5.41 2.60 5.75
C LEU A 265 -6.39 2.44 4.59
N ASP A 266 -5.88 1.99 3.43
CA ASP A 266 -6.69 1.74 2.24
C ASP A 266 -5.98 0.78 1.28
N THR A 267 -6.74 0.15 0.38
CA THR A 267 -6.20 -0.77 -0.64
C THR A 267 -6.93 -0.62 -1.96
N ILE A 268 -6.21 -0.78 -3.06
CA ILE A 268 -6.78 -0.85 -4.40
C ILE A 268 -6.04 -1.91 -5.23
N THR A 269 -6.75 -2.75 -5.97
CA THR A 269 -6.12 -3.63 -6.95
C THR A 269 -5.84 -2.86 -8.24
N VAL A 270 -4.85 -3.29 -9.02
CA VAL A 270 -4.57 -2.69 -10.33
C VAL A 270 -5.80 -2.77 -11.24
N GLN A 271 -6.54 -3.88 -11.20
CA GLN A 271 -7.81 -4.03 -11.93
C GLN A 271 -8.84 -2.96 -11.53
N ALA A 272 -9.02 -2.72 -10.22
CA ALA A 272 -9.94 -1.70 -9.72
C ALA A 272 -9.48 -0.29 -10.11
N LEU A 273 -8.17 -0.03 -10.08
CA LEU A 273 -7.57 1.22 -10.54
C LEU A 273 -7.86 1.46 -12.03
N MET A 274 -7.64 0.45 -12.88
CA MET A 274 -7.92 0.55 -14.33
C MET A 274 -9.42 0.74 -14.60
N GLY A 275 -10.29 0.17 -13.79
CA GLY A 275 -11.75 0.38 -13.87
C GLY A 275 -12.22 1.83 -13.63
N ARG A 276 -11.37 2.71 -13.14
CA ARG A 276 -11.68 4.15 -12.97
C ARG A 276 -11.61 4.94 -14.27
N TYR A 277 -10.88 4.46 -15.27
CA TYR A 277 -10.78 5.11 -16.57
C TYR A 277 -11.97 4.76 -17.45
N ARG A 278 -12.42 5.73 -18.23
CA ARG A 278 -13.47 5.51 -19.24
C ARG A 278 -13.01 4.63 -20.38
N ARG A 279 -11.71 4.64 -20.66
CA ARG A 279 -11.07 3.83 -21.69
C ARG A 279 -9.67 3.41 -21.24
N VAL A 280 -9.37 2.15 -21.44
CA VAL A 280 -8.05 1.58 -21.27
C VAL A 280 -7.63 0.96 -22.60
N CYS A 281 -6.41 1.22 -23.03
CA CYS A 281 -5.76 0.56 -24.16
C CYS A 281 -4.31 0.31 -23.81
N GLY A 282 -3.63 -0.57 -24.53
CA GLY A 282 -2.27 -0.91 -24.12
C GLY A 282 -1.40 -1.50 -25.21
N MET A 283 -0.13 -1.59 -24.90
CA MET A 283 0.92 -2.15 -25.75
C MET A 283 1.75 -3.14 -24.96
N THR A 284 2.16 -4.21 -25.61
CA THR A 284 3.11 -5.16 -25.01
C THR A 284 3.99 -5.78 -26.08
N GLY A 285 5.12 -6.35 -25.69
CA GLY A 285 5.98 -7.15 -26.56
C GLY A 285 5.59 -8.63 -26.61
N THR A 286 4.68 -9.11 -25.75
CA THR A 286 4.45 -10.52 -25.43
C THR A 286 2.97 -10.91 -25.31
N ALA A 287 2.04 -10.17 -25.96
CA ALA A 287 0.59 -10.40 -25.87
C ALA A 287 0.16 -11.82 -26.28
N LEU A 288 0.84 -12.46 -27.24
CA LEU A 288 0.51 -13.82 -27.65
C LEU A 288 0.67 -14.86 -26.52
N ALA A 289 1.52 -14.59 -25.54
CA ALA A 289 1.67 -15.45 -24.37
C ALA A 289 0.54 -15.27 -23.35
N ALA A 290 -0.11 -14.10 -23.32
CA ALA A 290 -1.18 -13.71 -22.40
C ALA A 290 -2.57 -13.61 -23.08
N GLY A 291 -2.67 -13.94 -24.35
CA GLY A 291 -3.80 -13.62 -25.25
C GLY A 291 -5.18 -14.18 -24.86
N GLU A 292 -5.28 -15.10 -23.92
CA GLU A 292 -6.57 -15.56 -23.37
C GLU A 292 -7.01 -14.75 -22.13
N GLN A 293 -6.14 -13.89 -21.60
CA GLN A 293 -6.37 -13.16 -20.35
C GLN A 293 -6.46 -11.62 -20.55
N LEU A 294 -5.97 -11.11 -21.71
CA LEU A 294 -6.11 -9.73 -22.17
C LEU A 294 -7.41 -9.53 -22.94
#